data_ee1f86e0a6ce16ec0c526d075261016b
#
_entry.id   ee1f86e0a6ce16ec0c526d075261016b
#
_cell.length_a   1.000
_cell.length_b   1.000
_cell.length_c   1.000
_cell.angle_alpha   90.00
_cell.angle_beta   90.00
_cell.angle_gamma   90.00
#
_symmetry.space_group_name_H-M   'P 1'
#
loop_
_entity.id
_entity.type
_entity.pdbx_description
1 polymer ?
#
loop_
_entity_poly.entity_id
_entity_poly.type
_entity_poly.pdbx_seq_one_letter_code
_entity_poly.pdbx_strand_id
1 'polypeptide(L)'
;GKYSALRASNDADAGGRTALGQVLKGAAESVMQTMNAKYGQNFVFSGADGERVPFEWGPNGEVMYRGMPVDVAVPTEAELADKTNPWQDIPDPNDPTKKKYQGYMDIVNSIENEHTFVDLGMGMKEDNGQLIEASAFDTALNGADFIGYGHRTVTLNSGKEVMVPKNIISILNQMGDI
;
A
#
# COMPACT_ATOMS: atom_id res chain seq x y z
N GLY A 1 43.15 14.29 -21.62
CA GLY A 1 43.23 13.25 -20.58
C GLY A 1 42.23 13.40 -19.44
N LYS A 2 42.13 14.57 -18.78
CA LYS A 2 41.23 14.73 -17.62
C LYS A 2 39.72 14.65 -17.96
N TYR A 3 39.30 15.15 -19.10
CA TYR A 3 37.90 15.15 -19.50
C TYR A 3 37.41 13.74 -19.95
N SER A 4 38.28 12.91 -20.50
CA SER A 4 37.95 11.55 -20.87
C SER A 4 37.84 10.61 -19.65
N ALA A 5 38.65 10.84 -18.61
CA ALA A 5 38.54 10.09 -17.35
C ALA A 5 37.27 10.46 -16.57
N LEU A 6 36.88 11.73 -16.55
CA LEU A 6 35.60 12.19 -15.94
C LEU A 6 34.37 11.66 -16.68
N ARG A 7 34.40 11.57 -18.02
CA ARG A 7 33.30 10.95 -18.79
C ARG A 7 33.20 9.44 -18.50
N ALA A 8 34.34 8.72 -18.51
CA ALA A 8 34.33 7.29 -18.21
C ALA A 8 33.86 6.98 -16.77
N SER A 9 34.20 7.85 -15.80
CA SER A 9 33.69 7.74 -14.42
C SER A 9 32.21 7.99 -14.35
N ASN A 10 31.67 9.01 -15.03
CA ASN A 10 30.24 9.28 -15.06
C ASN A 10 29.44 8.18 -15.77
N ASP A 11 29.96 7.61 -16.84
CA ASP A 11 29.33 6.51 -17.57
C ASP A 11 29.31 5.22 -16.72
N ALA A 12 30.39 4.95 -15.97
CA ALA A 12 30.45 3.83 -15.04
C ALA A 12 29.46 3.99 -13.88
N ASP A 13 29.33 5.22 -13.32
CA ASP A 13 28.36 5.52 -12.28
C ASP A 13 26.92 5.44 -12.80
N ALA A 14 26.64 5.88 -14.03
CA ALA A 14 25.35 5.75 -14.67
C ALA A 14 24.96 4.28 -14.89
N GLY A 15 25.90 3.45 -15.37
CA GLY A 15 25.70 2.02 -15.53
C GLY A 15 25.43 1.31 -14.21
N GLY A 16 26.16 1.67 -13.16
CA GLY A 16 25.97 1.14 -11.82
C GLY A 16 24.61 1.52 -11.23
N ARG A 17 24.16 2.77 -11.40
CA ARG A 17 22.84 3.22 -10.96
C ARG A 17 21.73 2.50 -11.69
N THR A 18 21.82 2.38 -13.02
CA THR A 18 20.82 1.65 -13.82
C THR A 18 20.72 0.19 -13.37
N ALA A 19 21.84 -0.48 -13.13
CA ALA A 19 21.84 -1.85 -12.64
C ALA A 19 21.20 -1.96 -11.24
N LEU A 20 21.53 -1.04 -10.34
CA LEU A 20 20.89 -0.98 -9.02
C LEU A 20 19.39 -0.72 -9.13
N GLY A 21 18.96 0.21 -9.99
CA GLY A 21 17.56 0.48 -10.27
C GLY A 21 16.80 -0.77 -10.71
N GLN A 22 17.38 -1.54 -11.62
CA GLN A 22 16.79 -2.81 -12.08
C GLN A 22 16.68 -3.84 -10.95
N VAL A 23 17.68 -3.95 -10.08
CA VAL A 23 17.66 -4.84 -8.91
C VAL A 23 16.55 -4.44 -7.96
N LEU A 24 16.36 -3.14 -7.68
CA LEU A 24 15.33 -2.64 -6.80
C LEU A 24 13.91 -2.88 -7.36
N LYS A 25 13.72 -2.67 -8.67
CA LYS A 25 12.45 -2.99 -9.34
C LYS A 25 12.16 -4.49 -9.32
N GLY A 26 13.16 -5.32 -9.54
CA GLY A 26 13.02 -6.77 -9.40
C GLY A 26 12.69 -7.21 -7.98
N ALA A 27 13.24 -6.53 -6.97
CA ALA A 27 12.88 -6.76 -5.58
C ALA A 27 11.43 -6.34 -5.28
N ALA A 28 10.98 -5.20 -5.80
CA ALA A 28 9.58 -4.76 -5.66
C ALA A 28 8.61 -5.80 -6.25
N GLU A 29 8.90 -6.30 -7.44
CA GLU A 29 8.12 -7.36 -8.09
C GLU A 29 8.10 -8.65 -7.27
N SER A 30 9.24 -9.06 -6.72
CA SER A 30 9.34 -10.27 -5.89
C SER A 30 8.54 -10.14 -4.60
N VAL A 31 8.53 -8.97 -3.97
CA VAL A 31 7.70 -8.71 -2.79
C VAL A 31 6.22 -8.76 -3.17
N MET A 32 5.82 -8.12 -4.28
CA MET A 32 4.44 -8.16 -4.75
C MET A 32 3.97 -9.60 -5.01
N GLN A 33 4.77 -10.41 -5.69
CA GLN A 33 4.46 -11.82 -5.92
C GLN A 33 4.33 -12.61 -4.62
N THR A 34 5.19 -12.36 -3.64
CA THR A 34 5.11 -12.98 -2.32
C THR A 34 3.83 -12.58 -1.60
N MET A 35 3.45 -11.31 -1.66
CA MET A 35 2.20 -10.81 -1.06
C MET A 35 0.96 -11.29 -1.80
N ASN A 36 1.09 -11.78 -3.03
CA ASN A 36 0.02 -12.41 -3.81
C ASN A 36 0.02 -13.95 -3.67
N ALA A 37 0.69 -14.49 -2.65
CA ALA A 37 0.70 -15.91 -2.40
C ALA A 37 -0.69 -16.45 -2.07
N LYS A 38 -0.97 -17.66 -2.56
CA LYS A 38 -2.21 -18.39 -2.27
C LYS A 38 -1.98 -19.54 -1.31
N TYR A 39 -2.99 -19.80 -0.50
CA TYR A 39 -3.15 -21.04 0.21
C TYR A 39 -4.47 -21.69 -0.21
N GLY A 40 -4.40 -22.82 -0.90
CA GLY A 40 -5.56 -23.40 -1.59
C GLY A 40 -6.05 -22.47 -2.70
N GLN A 41 -7.30 -22.06 -2.66
CA GLN A 41 -7.92 -21.15 -3.62
C GLN A 41 -7.84 -19.68 -3.20
N ASN A 42 -7.45 -19.37 -1.97
CA ASN A 42 -7.53 -18.04 -1.40
C ASN A 42 -6.16 -17.37 -1.35
N PHE A 43 -6.14 -16.07 -1.60
CA PHE A 43 -4.98 -15.22 -1.35
C PHE A 43 -4.83 -14.97 0.16
N VAL A 44 -3.62 -15.16 0.68
CA VAL A 44 -3.34 -15.08 2.13
C VAL A 44 -3.46 -13.65 2.66
N PHE A 45 -3.00 -12.66 1.87
CA PHE A 45 -2.88 -11.26 2.29
C PHE A 45 -4.00 -10.36 1.76
N SER A 46 -5.13 -10.94 1.38
CA SER A 46 -6.26 -10.23 0.80
C SER A 46 -7.34 -9.82 1.83
N GLY A 47 -7.04 -9.90 3.12
CA GLY A 47 -8.01 -9.63 4.17
C GLY A 47 -9.15 -10.65 4.16
N ALA A 48 -10.39 -10.19 4.28
CA ALA A 48 -11.57 -11.06 4.25
C ALA A 48 -11.99 -11.48 2.83
N ASP A 49 -11.47 -10.82 1.77
CA ASP A 49 -11.76 -11.14 0.36
C ASP A 49 -10.65 -12.04 -0.24
N GLY A 50 -10.62 -13.31 0.18
CA GLY A 50 -9.58 -14.25 -0.24
C GLY A 50 -9.57 -14.59 -1.73
N GLU A 51 -10.61 -14.28 -2.49
CA GLU A 51 -10.67 -14.55 -3.93
C GLU A 51 -9.99 -13.44 -4.76
N ARG A 52 -9.83 -12.26 -4.21
CA ARG A 52 -9.28 -11.09 -4.89
C ARG A 52 -7.76 -11.03 -4.77
N VAL A 53 -7.09 -10.74 -5.89
CA VAL A 53 -5.64 -10.47 -5.90
C VAL A 53 -5.34 -9.28 -4.99
N PRO A 54 -4.45 -9.43 -3.97
CA PRO A 54 -4.16 -8.32 -3.05
C PRO A 54 -3.48 -7.14 -3.73
N PHE A 55 -2.37 -7.38 -4.42
CA PHE A 55 -1.52 -6.32 -4.97
C PHE A 55 -1.40 -6.40 -6.48
N GLU A 56 -1.54 -5.25 -7.14
CA GLU A 56 -1.43 -5.09 -8.59
C GLU A 56 -0.72 -3.78 -8.92
N TRP A 57 -0.12 -3.71 -10.11
CA TRP A 57 0.33 -2.44 -10.67
C TRP A 57 -0.85 -1.69 -11.27
N GLY A 58 -1.01 -0.45 -10.89
CA GLY A 58 -2.00 0.44 -11.49
C GLY A 58 -1.54 1.00 -12.86
N PRO A 59 -2.42 1.72 -13.54
CA PRO A 59 -2.20 2.18 -14.91
C PRO A 59 -1.04 3.19 -15.04
N ASN A 60 -0.65 3.86 -13.97
CA ASN A 60 0.46 4.82 -13.95
C ASN A 60 1.71 4.24 -13.25
N GLY A 61 1.76 2.93 -13.01
CA GLY A 61 2.86 2.26 -12.31
C GLY A 61 2.81 2.37 -10.78
N GLU A 62 1.71 2.89 -10.24
CA GLU A 62 1.45 2.90 -8.80
C GLU A 62 1.11 1.51 -8.28
N VAL A 63 1.39 1.25 -7.00
CA VAL A 63 1.00 0.01 -6.32
C VAL A 63 -0.44 0.14 -5.85
N MET A 64 -1.27 -0.83 -6.23
CA MET A 64 -2.67 -0.92 -5.83
C MET A 64 -2.86 -2.09 -4.87
N TYR A 65 -3.63 -1.89 -3.82
CA TYR A 65 -4.13 -2.95 -2.95
C TYR A 65 -5.64 -3.04 -3.07
N ARG A 66 -6.14 -4.18 -3.56
CA ARG A 66 -7.58 -4.41 -3.79
C ARG A 66 -8.26 -3.26 -4.55
N GLY A 67 -7.56 -2.73 -5.56
CA GLY A 67 -8.02 -1.63 -6.39
C GLY A 67 -7.85 -0.22 -5.79
N MET A 68 -7.21 -0.09 -4.64
CA MET A 68 -6.91 1.18 -3.97
C MET A 68 -5.40 1.49 -4.08
N PRO A 69 -5.01 2.69 -4.51
CA PRO A 69 -3.61 3.10 -4.48
C PRO A 69 -3.08 3.15 -3.03
N VAL A 70 -1.97 2.45 -2.76
CA VAL A 70 -1.38 2.40 -1.41
C VAL A 70 -0.59 3.66 -1.04
N ASP A 71 -0.23 4.48 -2.02
CA ASP A 71 0.59 5.68 -1.86
C ASP A 71 -0.24 6.97 -1.75
N VAL A 72 -1.54 6.89 -1.60
CA VAL A 72 -2.36 8.08 -1.41
C VAL A 72 -2.16 8.61 -0.01
N ALA A 73 -1.79 9.88 0.10
CA ALA A 73 -1.79 10.57 1.38
C ALA A 73 -3.21 10.59 1.94
N VAL A 74 -3.40 9.99 3.10
CA VAL A 74 -4.69 10.10 3.81
C VAL A 74 -4.82 11.53 4.28
N PRO A 75 -5.87 12.28 3.87
CA PRO A 75 -6.05 13.64 4.34
C PRO A 75 -6.23 13.65 5.86
N THR A 76 -5.59 14.60 6.52
CA THR A 76 -5.80 14.84 7.94
C THR A 76 -7.20 15.41 8.19
N GLU A 77 -7.72 15.29 9.40
CA GLU A 77 -9.01 15.91 9.78
C GLU A 77 -9.03 17.42 9.49
N ALA A 78 -7.89 18.11 9.67
CA ALA A 78 -7.76 19.53 9.37
C ALA A 78 -7.88 19.82 7.85
N GLU A 79 -7.28 18.98 7.01
CA GLU A 79 -7.40 19.10 5.56
C GLU A 79 -8.81 18.74 5.07
N LEU A 80 -9.49 17.81 5.74
CA LEU A 80 -10.89 17.47 5.47
C LEU A 80 -11.85 18.58 5.88
N ALA A 81 -11.52 19.35 6.92
CA ALA A 81 -12.31 20.50 7.37
C ALA A 81 -12.09 21.74 6.47
N ASP A 82 -11.00 21.79 5.72
CA ASP A 82 -10.71 22.86 4.79
C ASP A 82 -11.55 22.74 3.51
N LYS A 83 -12.56 23.60 3.40
CA LYS A 83 -13.48 23.64 2.24
C LYS A 83 -12.80 23.99 0.93
N THR A 84 -11.58 24.49 0.96
CA THR A 84 -10.77 24.79 -0.24
C THR A 84 -9.93 23.60 -0.71
N ASN A 85 -9.93 22.49 0.05
CA ASN A 85 -9.21 21.29 -0.29
C ASN A 85 -9.77 20.67 -1.59
N PRO A 86 -8.95 20.51 -2.65
CA PRO A 86 -9.41 19.99 -3.94
C PRO A 86 -9.98 18.56 -3.86
N TRP A 87 -9.66 17.80 -2.82
CA TRP A 87 -10.23 16.47 -2.57
C TRP A 87 -11.74 16.51 -2.27
N GLN A 88 -12.24 17.64 -1.77
CA GLN A 88 -13.66 17.78 -1.45
C GLN A 88 -14.57 17.87 -2.68
N ASP A 89 -14.04 18.27 -3.83
CA ASP A 89 -14.82 18.54 -5.03
C ASP A 89 -14.74 17.41 -6.07
N ILE A 90 -13.89 16.39 -5.83
CA ILE A 90 -13.74 15.27 -6.76
C ILE A 90 -14.74 14.17 -6.39
N PRO A 91 -15.69 13.82 -7.27
CA PRO A 91 -16.58 12.69 -7.04
C PRO A 91 -15.79 11.37 -6.95
N ASP A 92 -16.27 10.44 -6.12
CA ASP A 92 -15.74 9.07 -6.13
C ASP A 92 -16.12 8.40 -7.47
N PRO A 93 -15.16 7.87 -8.23
CA PRO A 93 -15.46 7.22 -9.51
C PRO A 93 -16.33 5.96 -9.37
N ASN A 94 -16.37 5.34 -8.17
CA ASN A 94 -17.16 4.15 -7.88
C ASN A 94 -18.52 4.49 -7.27
N ASP A 95 -18.64 5.65 -6.63
CA ASP A 95 -19.89 6.14 -6.03
C ASP A 95 -20.02 7.66 -6.20
N PRO A 96 -20.71 8.13 -7.26
CA PRO A 96 -20.85 9.56 -7.55
C PRO A 96 -21.56 10.37 -6.46
N THR A 97 -22.22 9.69 -5.50
CA THR A 97 -22.87 10.35 -4.36
C THR A 97 -21.87 10.73 -3.26
N LYS A 98 -20.67 10.16 -3.30
CA LYS A 98 -19.60 10.41 -2.35
C LYS A 98 -18.49 11.26 -2.96
N LYS A 99 -17.73 11.91 -2.09
CA LYS A 99 -16.46 12.55 -2.46
C LYS A 99 -15.38 11.48 -2.54
N LYS A 100 -14.41 11.65 -3.43
CA LYS A 100 -13.32 10.68 -3.64
C LYS A 100 -12.59 10.31 -2.35
N TYR A 101 -12.33 11.29 -1.46
CA TYR A 101 -11.67 11.02 -0.18
C TYR A 101 -12.55 10.17 0.77
N GLN A 102 -13.87 10.35 0.74
CA GLN A 102 -14.79 9.56 1.57
C GLN A 102 -14.79 8.10 1.14
N GLY A 103 -14.84 7.85 -0.17
CA GLY A 103 -14.70 6.50 -0.73
C GLY A 103 -13.38 5.85 -0.34
N TYR A 104 -12.27 6.60 -0.40
CA TYR A 104 -10.97 6.12 0.04
C TYR A 104 -10.96 5.77 1.53
N MET A 105 -11.45 6.65 2.40
CA MET A 105 -11.52 6.41 3.84
C MET A 105 -12.45 5.24 4.19
N ASP A 106 -13.56 5.08 3.49
CA ASP A 106 -14.45 3.93 3.66
C ASP A 106 -13.71 2.61 3.34
N ILE A 107 -12.92 2.58 2.26
CA ILE A 107 -12.11 1.42 1.90
C ILE A 107 -11.03 1.15 2.96
N VAL A 108 -10.29 2.17 3.40
CA VAL A 108 -9.26 2.03 4.43
C VAL A 108 -9.87 1.50 5.73
N ASN A 109 -10.97 2.10 6.18
CA ASN A 109 -11.67 1.65 7.38
C ASN A 109 -12.19 0.21 7.25
N SER A 110 -12.69 -0.18 6.08
CA SER A 110 -13.11 -1.55 5.80
C SER A 110 -11.93 -2.51 5.91
N ILE A 111 -10.81 -2.17 5.28
CA ILE A 111 -9.59 -2.98 5.30
C ILE A 111 -9.04 -3.14 6.72
N GLU A 112 -8.99 -2.06 7.52
CA GLU A 112 -8.48 -2.07 8.89
C GLU A 112 -9.37 -2.85 9.86
N ASN A 113 -10.66 -2.94 9.60
CA ASN A 113 -11.65 -3.56 10.48
C ASN A 113 -12.20 -4.90 9.92
N GLU A 114 -11.59 -5.43 8.88
CA GLU A 114 -11.97 -6.75 8.36
C GLU A 114 -11.53 -7.88 9.28
N HIS A 115 -12.47 -8.76 9.58
CA HIS A 115 -12.23 -9.95 10.40
C HIS A 115 -12.82 -11.19 9.73
N THR A 116 -12.10 -12.29 9.79
CA THR A 116 -12.57 -13.62 9.35
C THR A 116 -12.33 -14.60 10.47
N PHE A 117 -13.36 -14.87 11.24
CA PHE A 117 -13.27 -15.75 12.40
C PHE A 117 -13.48 -17.21 12.02
N VAL A 118 -12.61 -18.08 12.51
CA VAL A 118 -12.65 -19.52 12.33
C VAL A 118 -12.77 -20.20 13.69
N ASP A 119 -13.69 -21.17 13.79
CA ASP A 119 -13.80 -22.04 14.96
C ASP A 119 -12.65 -23.05 15.00
N LEU A 120 -11.93 -23.07 16.10
CA LEU A 120 -10.84 -24.03 16.35
C LEU A 120 -11.35 -25.42 16.82
N GLY A 121 -12.65 -25.69 16.66
CA GLY A 121 -13.26 -26.97 17.07
C GLY A 121 -13.74 -26.98 18.52
N MET A 122 -13.73 -25.86 19.21
CA MET A 122 -14.25 -25.69 20.57
C MET A 122 -15.63 -25.03 20.62
N GLY A 123 -16.19 -24.69 19.46
CA GLY A 123 -17.40 -23.91 19.30
C GLY A 123 -17.16 -22.40 19.51
N MET A 124 -17.51 -21.61 18.52
CA MET A 124 -17.52 -20.14 18.70
C MET A 124 -18.61 -19.77 19.72
N LYS A 125 -18.27 -18.91 20.65
CA LYS A 125 -19.19 -18.46 21.70
C LYS A 125 -19.70 -17.05 21.37
N GLU A 126 -20.97 -16.85 21.65
CA GLU A 126 -21.61 -15.54 21.51
C GLU A 126 -22.11 -15.05 22.88
N ASP A 127 -21.97 -13.75 23.10
CA ASP A 127 -22.61 -13.06 24.21
C ASP A 127 -23.47 -11.91 23.64
N ASN A 128 -24.76 -11.91 23.95
CA ASN A 128 -25.74 -10.94 23.45
C ASN A 128 -25.75 -10.78 21.91
N GLY A 129 -25.49 -11.86 21.15
CA GLY A 129 -25.44 -11.87 19.69
C GLY A 129 -24.12 -11.31 19.12
N GLN A 130 -23.10 -11.11 19.95
CA GLN A 130 -21.76 -10.75 19.54
C GLN A 130 -20.79 -11.92 19.78
N LEU A 131 -19.93 -12.16 18.81
CA LEU A 131 -18.88 -13.17 18.93
C LEU A 131 -17.91 -12.80 20.06
N ILE A 132 -17.65 -13.77 20.95
CA ILE A 132 -16.55 -13.63 21.92
C ILE A 132 -15.25 -13.95 21.19
N GLU A 133 -14.47 -12.93 20.83
CA GLU A 133 -13.23 -13.05 20.06
C GLU A 133 -12.24 -14.06 20.65
N ALA A 134 -12.18 -14.18 21.97
CA ALA A 134 -11.34 -15.18 22.66
C ALA A 134 -11.73 -16.64 22.35
N SER A 135 -12.90 -16.88 21.72
CA SER A 135 -13.38 -18.20 21.33
C SER A 135 -13.14 -18.54 19.86
N ALA A 136 -12.61 -17.61 19.08
CA ALA A 136 -12.41 -17.75 17.65
C ALA A 136 -11.00 -17.27 17.24
N PHE A 137 -10.51 -17.72 16.11
CA PHE A 137 -9.25 -17.27 15.55
C PHE A 137 -9.53 -16.40 14.31
N ASP A 138 -8.99 -15.18 14.31
CA ASP A 138 -9.08 -14.30 13.14
C ASP A 138 -8.01 -14.67 12.12
N THR A 139 -8.44 -15.01 10.93
CA THR A 139 -7.57 -15.38 9.81
C THR A 139 -7.44 -14.30 8.76
N ALA A 140 -8.10 -13.16 8.91
CA ALA A 140 -7.99 -12.06 7.97
C ALA A 140 -6.61 -11.38 8.12
N LEU A 141 -5.77 -11.52 7.10
CA LEU A 141 -4.49 -10.83 7.00
C LEU A 141 -4.59 -9.73 5.94
N ASN A 142 -4.60 -8.49 6.40
CA ASN A 142 -4.59 -7.33 5.52
C ASN A 142 -3.16 -7.02 5.07
N GLY A 143 -2.86 -7.31 3.80
CA GLY A 143 -1.53 -7.09 3.25
C GLY A 143 -1.10 -5.63 3.23
N ALA A 144 -2.02 -4.69 3.02
CA ALA A 144 -1.71 -3.26 3.03
C ALA A 144 -1.29 -2.78 4.43
N ASP A 145 -1.94 -3.26 5.47
CA ASP A 145 -1.53 -2.98 6.85
C ASP A 145 -0.16 -3.60 7.16
N PHE A 146 0.07 -4.83 6.69
CA PHE A 146 1.30 -5.57 6.94
C PHE A 146 2.54 -4.92 6.30
N ILE A 147 2.47 -4.49 5.03
CA ILE A 147 3.63 -3.89 4.32
C ILE A 147 3.55 -2.37 4.16
N GLY A 148 2.55 -1.75 4.77
CA GLY A 148 2.36 -0.30 4.84
C GLY A 148 1.50 0.28 3.73
N TYR A 149 0.77 1.36 4.07
CA TYR A 149 0.01 2.20 3.16
C TYR A 149 0.12 3.68 3.58
N GLY A 150 -0.21 4.58 2.65
CA GLY A 150 -0.09 6.01 2.86
C GLY A 150 1.35 6.52 2.82
N HIS A 151 1.55 7.74 3.31
CA HIS A 151 2.82 8.45 3.34
C HIS A 151 3.23 8.80 4.76
N ARG A 152 4.51 9.10 4.93
CA ARG A 152 5.07 9.77 6.11
C ARG A 152 5.90 10.98 5.66
N THR A 153 5.88 12.04 6.44
CA THR A 153 6.78 13.18 6.24
C THR A 153 8.14 12.87 6.85
N VAL A 154 9.19 13.12 6.09
CA VAL A 154 10.59 12.97 6.53
C VAL A 154 11.29 14.30 6.32
N THR A 155 11.93 14.82 7.37
CA THR A 155 12.76 16.02 7.27
C THR A 155 14.17 15.62 6.87
N LEU A 156 14.64 16.13 5.74
CA LEU A 156 15.99 15.93 5.26
C LEU A 156 17.00 16.75 6.08
N ASN A 157 18.29 16.41 5.98
CA ASN A 157 19.38 17.18 6.63
C ASN A 157 19.41 18.66 6.20
N SER A 158 18.84 18.99 5.05
CA SER A 158 18.68 20.37 4.54
C SER A 158 17.54 21.16 5.21
N GLY A 159 16.77 20.53 6.12
CA GLY A 159 15.56 21.09 6.70
C GLY A 159 14.32 21.00 5.79
N LYS A 160 14.46 20.48 4.58
CA LYS A 160 13.33 20.28 3.66
C LYS A 160 12.51 19.06 4.06
N GLU A 161 11.19 19.21 4.14
CA GLU A 161 10.26 18.11 4.32
C GLU A 161 9.93 17.46 2.98
N VAL A 162 9.89 16.14 2.97
CA VAL A 162 9.49 15.32 1.82
C VAL A 162 8.52 14.25 2.28
N MET A 163 7.54 13.96 1.45
CA MET A 163 6.61 12.84 1.67
C MET A 163 7.23 11.57 1.08
N VAL A 164 7.26 10.52 1.88
CA VAL A 164 7.82 9.21 1.51
C VAL A 164 6.73 8.16 1.68
N PRO A 165 6.49 7.27 0.70
CA PRO A 165 5.54 6.19 0.86
C PRO A 165 5.91 5.28 2.04
N LYS A 166 4.92 4.67 2.66
CA LYS A 166 5.13 3.66 3.71
C LYS A 166 5.19 2.26 3.13
N ASN A 167 4.55 2.02 1.98
CA ASN A 167 4.50 0.70 1.35
C ASN A 167 5.87 0.30 0.81
N ILE A 168 6.34 -0.90 1.20
CA ILE A 168 7.68 -1.36 0.83
C ILE A 168 7.84 -1.60 -0.68
N ILE A 169 6.80 -2.04 -1.39
CA ILE A 169 6.84 -2.25 -2.84
C ILE A 169 7.02 -0.89 -3.54
N SER A 170 6.25 0.11 -3.11
CA SER A 170 6.35 1.48 -3.64
C SER A 170 7.71 2.10 -3.38
N ILE A 171 8.27 1.92 -2.18
CA ILE A 171 9.61 2.41 -1.84
C ILE A 171 10.65 1.79 -2.78
N LEU A 172 10.66 0.47 -2.94
CA LEU A 172 11.60 -0.23 -3.79
C LEU A 172 11.46 0.18 -5.26
N ASN A 173 10.21 0.31 -5.75
CA ASN A 173 9.95 0.74 -7.11
C ASN A 173 10.43 2.16 -7.38
N GLN A 174 10.09 3.12 -6.50
CA GLN A 174 10.53 4.52 -6.63
C GLN A 174 12.05 4.67 -6.50
N MET A 175 12.69 3.91 -5.62
CA MET A 175 14.15 3.86 -5.54
C MET A 175 14.78 3.27 -6.81
N GLY A 176 14.06 2.47 -7.56
CA GLY A 176 14.51 1.92 -8.84
C GLY A 176 14.45 2.90 -10.01
N ASP A 177 13.88 4.09 -9.83
CA ASP A 177 13.80 5.15 -10.85
C ASP A 177 15.00 6.11 -10.86
N ILE A 178 16.16 5.68 -10.33
CA ILE A 178 17.42 6.43 -10.24
C ILE A 178 18.24 6.45 -11.55
#